data_516714e15ed680296c84423714489ba2
#
_entry.id   516714e15ed680296c84423714489ba2
#
_cell.length_a   1.000
_cell.length_b   1.000
_cell.length_c   1.000
_cell.angle_alpha   90.00
_cell.angle_beta   90.00
_cell.angle_gamma   90.00
#
_symmetry.space_group_name_H-M   'P 1'
#
loop_
_entity.id
_entity.type
_entity.pdbx_description
1 polymer ?
#
loop_
_entity_poly.entity_id
_entity_poly.type
_entity_poly.pdbx_seq_one_letter_code
_entity_poly.pdbx_strand_id
1 'polypeptide(L)'
;MNGLADQIDTAAEALATMDRRLPDLAPGAAVFGADEAGRPGRIGRALYAGWTAVLAARAREAANASERLTEIAESVRAGARDYVATDDAVRHRFQRGL
;
A
#
# COMPACT_ATOMS: atom_id res chain seq x y z
N MET A 1 21.39 -4.07 3.90
CA MET A 1 20.13 -4.35 4.61
C MET A 1 19.22 -3.15 4.69
N ASN A 2 19.75 -1.97 5.09
CA ASN A 2 18.94 -0.75 5.09
C ASN A 2 18.41 -0.39 3.68
N GLY A 3 19.18 -0.67 2.63
CA GLY A 3 18.73 -0.45 1.26
C GLY A 3 17.48 -1.23 0.89
N LEU A 4 17.36 -2.49 1.36
CA LEU A 4 16.16 -3.30 1.13
C LEU A 4 14.94 -2.71 1.85
N ALA A 5 15.09 -2.32 3.12
CA ALA A 5 14.00 -1.71 3.88
C ALA A 5 13.55 -0.39 3.22
N ASP A 6 14.50 0.41 2.73
CA ASP A 6 14.18 1.67 2.04
C ASP A 6 13.46 1.42 0.72
N GLN A 7 13.82 0.37 -0.01
CA GLN A 7 13.11 -0.02 -1.23
C GLN A 7 11.68 -0.46 -0.92
N ILE A 8 11.47 -1.20 0.16
CA ILE A 8 10.13 -1.61 0.60
C ILE A 8 9.30 -0.39 1.00
N ASP A 9 9.89 0.56 1.73
CA ASP A 9 9.21 1.80 2.11
C ASP A 9 8.82 2.62 0.88
N THR A 10 9.70 2.70 -0.12
CA THR A 10 9.39 3.39 -1.37
C THR A 10 8.21 2.75 -2.09
N ALA A 11 8.16 1.42 -2.12
CA ALA A 11 7.03 0.69 -2.69
C ALA A 11 5.74 0.95 -1.90
N ALA A 12 5.81 0.99 -0.57
CA ALA A 12 4.66 1.29 0.29
C ALA A 12 4.13 2.70 0.03
N GLU A 13 5.01 3.69 -0.13
CA GLU A 13 4.62 5.06 -0.45
C GLU A 13 3.96 5.15 -1.83
N ALA A 14 4.48 4.41 -2.81
CA ALA A 14 3.89 4.36 -4.14
C ALA A 14 2.47 3.79 -4.09
N LEU A 15 2.24 2.72 -3.32
CA LEU A 15 0.92 2.14 -3.15
C LEU A 15 -0.03 3.08 -2.42
N ALA A 16 0.44 3.79 -1.40
CA ALA A 16 -0.37 4.77 -0.68
C ALA A 16 -0.75 5.94 -1.60
N THR A 17 0.15 6.36 -2.49
CA THR A 17 -0.14 7.38 -3.48
C THR A 17 -1.20 6.92 -4.49
N MET A 18 -1.11 5.68 -4.94
CA MET A 18 -2.12 5.09 -5.81
C MET A 18 -3.49 5.06 -5.13
N ASP A 19 -3.54 4.66 -3.86
CA ASP A 19 -4.76 4.64 -3.08
C ASP A 19 -5.42 6.03 -3.08
N ARG A 20 -4.64 7.07 -2.84
CA ARG A 20 -5.15 8.45 -2.83
C ARG A 20 -5.62 8.94 -4.20
N ARG A 21 -5.04 8.42 -5.28
CA ARG A 21 -5.37 8.82 -6.65
C ARG A 21 -6.53 8.05 -7.27
N LEU A 22 -6.83 6.85 -6.75
CA LEU A 22 -7.89 6.02 -7.31
C LEU A 22 -9.26 6.74 -7.39
N PRO A 23 -9.69 7.51 -6.37
CA PRO A 23 -10.94 8.24 -6.48
C PRO A 23 -10.96 9.26 -7.61
N ASP A 24 -9.82 9.84 -7.97
CA ASP A 24 -9.70 10.82 -9.05
C ASP A 24 -9.92 10.19 -10.43
N LEU A 25 -9.76 8.87 -10.53
CA LEU A 25 -10.01 8.13 -11.76
C LEU A 25 -11.49 7.79 -11.94
N ALA A 26 -12.31 8.03 -10.93
CA ALA A 26 -13.73 7.74 -11.02
C ALA A 26 -14.44 8.79 -11.90
N PRO A 27 -15.02 8.41 -13.05
CA PRO A 27 -15.82 9.34 -13.83
C PRO A 27 -17.09 9.70 -13.06
N GLY A 28 -17.64 10.88 -13.33
CA GLY A 28 -18.91 11.28 -12.76
C GLY A 28 -20.04 10.35 -13.21
N ALA A 29 -21.10 10.29 -12.41
CA ALA A 29 -22.25 9.42 -12.71
C ALA A 29 -22.88 9.69 -14.09
N ALA A 30 -22.87 10.94 -14.54
CA ALA A 30 -23.44 11.35 -15.83
C ALA A 30 -22.74 10.65 -17.00
N VAL A 31 -21.46 10.31 -16.91
CA VAL A 31 -20.72 9.58 -17.94
C VAL A 31 -21.37 8.22 -18.23
N PHE A 32 -22.00 7.62 -17.21
CA PHE A 32 -22.70 6.34 -17.35
C PHE A 32 -24.18 6.52 -17.73
N GLY A 33 -24.64 7.75 -17.98
CA GLY A 33 -26.04 8.00 -18.33
C GLY A 33 -26.96 8.03 -17.11
N ALA A 34 -26.45 8.27 -15.92
CA ALA A 34 -27.26 8.27 -14.70
C ALA A 34 -28.30 9.37 -14.65
N ASP A 35 -28.07 10.47 -15.39
CA ASP A 35 -29.01 11.60 -15.46
C ASP A 35 -30.18 11.34 -16.43
N GLU A 36 -30.12 10.29 -17.23
CA GLU A 36 -31.20 9.94 -18.15
C GLU A 36 -32.37 9.32 -17.38
N ALA A 37 -33.58 9.60 -17.89
CA ALA A 37 -34.82 9.06 -17.32
C ALA A 37 -35.04 7.62 -17.76
N GLY A 38 -35.79 6.86 -16.95
CA GLY A 38 -36.26 5.54 -17.31
C GLY A 38 -35.18 4.44 -17.21
N ARG A 39 -35.32 3.43 -18.10
CA ARG A 39 -34.43 2.26 -18.08
C ARG A 39 -32.96 2.58 -18.35
N PRO A 40 -32.60 3.43 -19.34
CA PRO A 40 -31.21 3.81 -19.55
C PRO A 40 -30.59 4.46 -18.31
N GLY A 41 -31.33 5.33 -17.61
CA GLY A 41 -30.85 5.96 -16.40
C GLY A 41 -30.60 4.96 -15.26
N ARG A 42 -31.49 3.95 -15.14
CA ARG A 42 -31.30 2.89 -14.13
C ARG A 42 -30.06 2.05 -14.41
N ILE A 43 -29.83 1.72 -15.67
CA ILE A 43 -28.63 0.97 -16.07
C ILE A 43 -27.38 1.80 -15.79
N GLY A 44 -27.39 3.09 -16.15
CA GLY A 44 -26.29 4.01 -15.91
C GLY A 44 -25.96 4.15 -14.44
N ARG A 45 -26.97 4.26 -13.58
CA ARG A 45 -26.76 4.32 -12.12
C ARG A 45 -26.20 3.03 -11.57
N ALA A 46 -26.66 1.88 -12.06
CA ALA A 46 -26.13 0.57 -11.65
C ALA A 46 -24.67 0.40 -12.08
N LEU A 47 -24.32 0.82 -13.29
CA LEU A 47 -22.93 0.79 -13.76
C LEU A 47 -22.03 1.70 -12.95
N TYR A 48 -22.50 2.90 -12.63
CA TYR A 48 -21.76 3.83 -11.79
C TYR A 48 -21.52 3.26 -10.39
N ALA A 49 -22.56 2.70 -9.77
CA ALA A 49 -22.45 2.08 -8.45
C ALA A 49 -21.47 0.90 -8.47
N GLY A 50 -21.50 0.06 -9.49
CA GLY A 50 -20.57 -1.04 -9.66
C GLY A 50 -19.13 -0.56 -9.83
N TRP A 51 -18.93 0.47 -10.66
CA TRP A 51 -17.60 1.05 -10.89
C TRP A 51 -17.01 1.65 -9.62
N THR A 52 -17.80 2.44 -8.88
CA THR A 52 -17.34 3.04 -7.62
C THR A 52 -17.03 1.97 -6.57
N ALA A 53 -17.80 0.89 -6.52
CA ALA A 53 -17.54 -0.22 -5.62
C ALA A 53 -16.21 -0.91 -5.95
N VAL A 54 -15.91 -1.12 -7.23
CA VAL A 54 -14.63 -1.70 -7.68
C VAL A 54 -13.47 -0.79 -7.29
N LEU A 55 -13.59 0.52 -7.55
CA LEU A 55 -12.54 1.47 -7.18
C LEU A 55 -12.30 1.52 -5.67
N ALA A 56 -13.38 1.48 -4.88
CA ALA A 56 -13.24 1.45 -3.42
C ALA A 56 -12.56 0.17 -2.93
N ALA A 57 -12.87 -0.98 -3.54
CA ALA A 57 -12.21 -2.24 -3.21
C ALA A 57 -10.72 -2.19 -3.55
N ARG A 58 -10.37 -1.65 -4.72
CA ARG A 58 -8.97 -1.50 -5.14
C ARG A 58 -8.20 -0.55 -4.23
N ALA A 59 -8.84 0.54 -3.80
CA ALA A 59 -8.23 1.49 -2.86
C ALA A 59 -7.92 0.81 -1.54
N ARG A 60 -8.82 -0.01 -1.02
CA ARG A 60 -8.58 -0.77 0.23
C ARG A 60 -7.46 -1.78 0.05
N GLU A 61 -7.40 -2.48 -1.07
CA GLU A 61 -6.31 -3.41 -1.36
C GLU A 61 -4.96 -2.70 -1.37
N ALA A 62 -4.87 -1.54 -2.02
CA ALA A 62 -3.64 -0.76 -2.09
C ALA A 62 -3.22 -0.27 -0.70
N ALA A 63 -4.15 0.21 0.11
CA ALA A 63 -3.88 0.66 1.47
C ALA A 63 -3.37 -0.49 2.34
N ASN A 64 -4.01 -1.66 2.26
CA ASN A 64 -3.59 -2.85 3.01
C ASN A 64 -2.20 -3.32 2.57
N ALA A 65 -1.92 -3.32 1.28
CA ALA A 65 -0.60 -3.69 0.77
C ALA A 65 0.47 -2.71 1.23
N SER A 66 0.17 -1.41 1.24
CA SER A 66 1.08 -0.37 1.75
C SER A 66 1.41 -0.60 3.22
N GLU A 67 0.41 -0.89 4.06
CA GLU A 67 0.62 -1.18 5.48
C GLU A 67 1.51 -2.40 5.69
N ARG A 68 1.26 -3.48 4.95
CA ARG A 68 2.07 -4.70 5.04
C ARG A 68 3.52 -4.45 4.66
N LEU A 69 3.75 -3.67 3.61
CA LEU A 69 5.11 -3.35 3.18
C LEU A 69 5.83 -2.49 4.22
N THR A 70 5.13 -1.55 4.85
CA THR A 70 5.70 -0.75 5.94
C THR A 70 6.08 -1.63 7.12
N GLU A 71 5.22 -2.58 7.51
CA GLU A 71 5.51 -3.54 8.59
C GLU A 71 6.72 -4.41 8.26
N ILE A 72 6.81 -4.88 7.02
CA ILE A 72 7.96 -5.68 6.56
C ILE A 72 9.23 -4.85 6.62
N ALA A 73 9.19 -3.59 6.18
CA ALA A 73 10.35 -2.69 6.24
C ALA A 73 10.81 -2.47 7.67
N GLU A 74 9.89 -2.26 8.60
CA GLU A 74 10.21 -2.13 10.03
C GLU A 74 10.84 -3.40 10.58
N SER A 75 10.31 -4.57 10.21
CA SER A 75 10.86 -5.86 10.62
C SER A 75 12.28 -6.06 10.07
N VAL A 76 12.52 -5.69 8.81
CA VAL A 76 13.85 -5.78 8.20
C VAL A 76 14.84 -4.87 8.93
N ARG A 77 14.44 -3.65 9.27
CA ARG A 77 15.29 -2.71 10.01
C ARG A 77 15.61 -3.23 11.42
N ALA A 78 14.60 -3.76 12.11
CA ALA A 78 14.79 -4.34 13.44
C ALA A 78 15.74 -5.53 13.38
N GLY A 79 15.55 -6.43 12.41
CA GLY A 79 16.45 -7.57 12.19
C GLY A 79 17.88 -7.14 11.91
N ALA A 80 18.06 -6.10 11.10
CA ALA A 80 19.38 -5.56 10.78
C ALA A 80 20.08 -5.00 12.05
N ARG A 81 19.32 -4.26 12.88
CA ARG A 81 19.87 -3.74 14.15
C ARG A 81 20.26 -4.86 15.10
N ASP A 82 19.41 -5.89 15.23
CA ASP A 82 19.70 -7.04 16.08
C ASP A 82 20.92 -7.79 15.59
N TYR A 83 21.08 -7.94 14.29
CA TYR A 83 22.24 -8.60 13.70
C TYR A 83 23.53 -7.83 14.02
N VAL A 84 23.53 -6.51 13.87
CA VAL A 84 24.69 -5.67 14.20
C VAL A 84 25.02 -5.75 15.69
N ALA A 85 24.00 -5.69 16.55
CA ALA A 85 24.21 -5.79 18.00
C ALA A 85 24.80 -7.15 18.39
N THR A 86 24.33 -8.24 17.78
CA THR A 86 24.84 -9.59 18.02
C THR A 86 26.30 -9.71 17.55
N ASP A 87 26.60 -9.19 16.38
CA ASP A 87 27.94 -9.20 15.81
C ASP A 87 28.92 -8.43 16.71
N ASP A 88 28.53 -7.26 17.20
CA ASP A 88 29.33 -6.46 18.11
C ASP A 88 29.54 -7.19 19.44
N ALA A 89 28.52 -7.83 19.98
CA ALA A 89 28.62 -8.60 21.21
C ALA A 89 29.61 -9.78 21.07
N VAL A 90 29.54 -10.48 19.94
CA VAL A 90 30.48 -11.57 19.63
C VAL A 90 31.90 -11.03 19.53
N ARG A 91 32.09 -9.90 18.86
CA ARG A 91 33.41 -9.28 18.70
C ARG A 91 34.00 -8.88 20.05
N HIS A 92 33.20 -8.26 20.92
CA HIS A 92 33.65 -7.89 22.27
C HIS A 92 34.02 -9.11 23.12
N ARG A 93 33.22 -10.17 23.02
CA ARG A 93 33.52 -11.42 23.74
C ARG A 93 34.83 -12.03 23.25
N PHE A 94 35.07 -12.01 21.95
CA PHE A 94 36.29 -12.53 21.36
C PHE A 94 37.52 -11.74 21.84
N GLN A 95 37.43 -10.42 21.84
CA GLN A 95 38.51 -9.55 22.28
C GLN A 95 38.86 -9.77 23.75
N ARG A 96 37.86 -9.99 24.61
CA ARG A 96 38.07 -10.25 26.03
C ARG A 96 38.62 -11.64 26.31
N GLY A 97 38.35 -12.58 25.44
CA GLY A 97 38.84 -13.96 25.55
C GLY A 97 40.31 -14.13 25.17
N LEU A 98 40.89 -13.13 24.54
CA LEU A 98 42.28 -13.14 24.14
C LEU A 98 43.13 -12.46 25.19
#